data_78064b74243a965d47d1c9c1a424a889
#
_entry.id   78064b74243a965d47d1c9c1a424a889
#
_cell.length_a   1.000
_cell.length_b   1.000
_cell.length_c   1.000
_cell.angle_alpha   90.00
_cell.angle_beta   90.00
_cell.angle_gamma   90.00
#
_symmetry.space_group_name_H-M   'P 1'
#
loop_
_entity.id
_entity.type
_entity.pdbx_description
1 polymer ?
#
loop_
_entity_poly.entity_id
_entity_poly.type
_entity_poly.pdbx_seq_one_letter_code
_entity_poly.pdbx_strand_id
1 'polypeptide(L)'
;MRNQLTILFALIFIACNAQSSKDTEIWEPVPKKVYSSSDSSAPDDAIVLFDGKDLSKWKAKWGGKESEWQINDDGSVTVVFDGTGGIQTIENFGSVQLHLEWKTSEDLSHKLQDRSNSGVFLQNRYEIQILDSYDNPTYVNGQAGSVYKQHIPLVNASRKSGEWQSYDIIFEAPEFNDDGEKTKSGYFTVFHNGILIQNHVEILGTTENVGPPKNIAHGDAPISLQNHCCTQISFRNIWVRKL
;
A
#
# COMPACT_ATOMS: atom_id res chain seq x y z
N MET A 1 -87.24 0.55 31.55
CA MET A 1 -85.89 0.96 31.89
C MET A 1 -85.02 0.65 30.67
N ARG A 2 -84.60 1.69 29.94
CA ARG A 2 -83.72 1.56 28.71
C ARG A 2 -82.33 1.93 29.15
N ASN A 3 -81.41 0.96 29.14
CA ASN A 3 -80.00 1.18 29.36
C ASN A 3 -79.39 1.80 28.07
N GLN A 4 -78.90 3.01 28.18
CA GLN A 4 -78.07 3.59 27.13
C GLN A 4 -76.61 3.20 27.40
N LEU A 5 -76.04 2.49 26.44
CA LEU A 5 -74.60 2.12 26.43
C LEU A 5 -73.84 3.24 25.72
N THR A 6 -73.11 4.04 26.49
CA THR A 6 -72.27 5.10 25.96
C THR A 6 -70.89 4.47 25.56
N ILE A 7 -70.62 4.35 24.23
CA ILE A 7 -69.37 3.89 23.72
C ILE A 7 -68.43 5.10 23.64
N LEU A 8 -67.37 5.07 24.52
CA LEU A 8 -66.30 6.06 24.49
C LEU A 8 -65.26 5.69 23.43
N PHE A 9 -65.23 6.42 22.33
CA PHE A 9 -64.15 6.29 21.32
C PHE A 9 -62.89 6.99 21.83
N ALA A 10 -61.86 6.23 22.24
CA ALA A 10 -60.55 6.75 22.52
C ALA A 10 -59.79 6.95 21.16
N LEU A 11 -59.62 8.19 20.73
CA LEU A 11 -58.76 8.57 19.62
C LEU A 11 -57.31 8.41 20.09
N ILE A 12 -56.64 7.35 19.62
CA ILE A 12 -55.17 7.21 19.77
C ILE A 12 -54.55 8.08 18.71
N PHE A 13 -53.99 9.23 19.12
CA PHE A 13 -53.09 10.03 18.28
C PHE A 13 -51.75 9.30 18.18
N ILE A 14 -51.49 8.60 17.08
CA ILE A 14 -50.16 8.17 16.70
C ILE A 14 -49.43 9.41 16.22
N ALA A 15 -48.57 9.97 17.08
CA ALA A 15 -47.61 11.00 16.66
C ALA A 15 -46.59 10.33 15.74
N CYS A 16 -46.81 10.42 14.42
CA CYS A 16 -45.78 10.16 13.45
C CYS A 16 -44.67 11.23 13.64
N ASN A 17 -43.60 10.88 14.33
CA ASN A 17 -42.39 11.70 14.26
C ASN A 17 -41.87 11.62 12.83
N ALA A 18 -42.19 12.62 12.00
CA ALA A 18 -41.59 12.75 10.68
C ALA A 18 -40.10 13.07 10.88
N GLN A 19 -39.26 12.11 10.59
CA GLN A 19 -37.80 12.25 10.64
C GLN A 19 -37.39 13.34 9.63
N SER A 20 -36.66 14.35 10.12
CA SER A 20 -36.17 15.45 9.29
C SER A 20 -34.82 15.05 8.68
N SER A 21 -34.53 15.50 7.45
CA SER A 21 -33.20 15.32 6.85
C SER A 21 -32.07 15.90 7.73
N LYS A 22 -32.40 16.93 8.52
CA LYS A 22 -31.45 17.58 9.45
C LYS A 22 -31.04 16.69 10.62
N ASP A 23 -31.82 15.68 10.96
CA ASP A 23 -31.55 14.79 12.11
C ASP A 23 -30.32 13.90 11.87
N THR A 24 -29.91 13.74 10.60
CA THR A 24 -28.75 12.94 10.19
C THR A 24 -27.60 13.76 9.61
N GLU A 25 -27.74 15.10 9.54
CA GLU A 25 -26.70 15.99 9.07
C GLU A 25 -25.57 16.10 10.11
N ILE A 26 -24.32 15.88 9.70
CA ILE A 26 -23.12 16.04 10.51
C ILE A 26 -22.30 17.16 9.89
N TRP A 27 -22.12 18.27 10.64
CA TRP A 27 -21.45 19.48 10.16
C TRP A 27 -19.98 19.57 10.57
N GLU A 28 -19.56 18.81 11.56
CA GLU A 28 -18.19 18.78 12.10
C GLU A 28 -17.71 17.33 12.31
N PRO A 29 -16.42 17.05 12.13
CA PRO A 29 -15.39 18.00 11.68
C PRO A 29 -15.46 18.27 10.17
N VAL A 30 -15.17 19.52 9.76
CA VAL A 30 -15.05 19.86 8.33
C VAL A 30 -13.77 19.23 7.77
N PRO A 31 -13.85 18.45 6.67
CA PRO A 31 -12.68 17.85 6.08
C PRO A 31 -11.61 18.87 5.67
N LYS A 32 -10.34 18.58 6.00
CA LYS A 32 -9.21 19.41 5.55
C LYS A 32 -9.13 19.41 4.02
N LYS A 33 -8.93 20.57 3.43
CA LYS A 33 -8.67 20.68 1.99
C LYS A 33 -7.23 20.22 1.71
N VAL A 34 -7.06 19.35 0.74
CA VAL A 34 -5.78 18.82 0.27
C VAL A 34 -5.75 18.93 -1.25
N TYR A 35 -4.65 19.40 -1.79
CA TYR A 35 -4.48 19.65 -3.21
C TYR A 35 -3.32 18.84 -3.79
N SER A 36 -3.48 18.41 -5.03
CA SER A 36 -2.44 17.83 -5.85
C SER A 36 -2.40 18.54 -7.19
N SER A 37 -1.22 18.78 -7.75
CA SER A 37 -1.08 19.48 -9.04
C SER A 37 -1.38 18.61 -10.26
N SER A 38 -1.38 17.29 -10.09
CA SER A 38 -1.76 16.29 -11.10
C SER A 38 -2.14 14.98 -10.41
N ASP A 39 -2.70 14.02 -11.14
CA ASP A 39 -3.16 12.75 -10.60
C ASP A 39 -2.05 11.91 -9.96
N SER A 40 -0.79 12.11 -10.37
CA SER A 40 0.38 11.39 -9.83
C SER A 40 1.28 12.24 -8.93
N SER A 41 1.07 13.57 -8.83
CA SER A 41 1.90 14.40 -7.98
C SER A 41 1.56 14.22 -6.51
N ALA A 42 2.57 14.36 -5.64
CA ALA A 42 2.38 14.31 -4.20
C ALA A 42 1.34 15.35 -3.76
N PRO A 43 0.29 14.97 -3.00
CA PRO A 43 -0.58 15.92 -2.32
C PRO A 43 0.19 16.81 -1.36
N ASP A 44 -0.34 18.00 -1.08
CA ASP A 44 0.33 19.00 -0.22
C ASP A 44 0.45 18.59 1.26
N ASP A 45 -0.26 17.55 1.68
CA ASP A 45 -0.16 16.92 3.00
C ASP A 45 0.67 15.62 3.00
N ALA A 46 1.28 15.26 1.87
CA ALA A 46 2.14 14.08 1.76
C ALA A 46 3.59 14.37 2.19
N ILE A 47 4.24 13.34 2.68
CA ILE A 47 5.69 13.30 2.90
C ILE A 47 6.31 12.79 1.59
N VAL A 48 7.04 13.65 0.89
CA VAL A 48 7.79 13.25 -0.31
C VAL A 48 9.01 12.46 0.15
N LEU A 49 9.10 11.21 -0.26
CA LEU A 49 10.20 10.31 0.07
C LEU A 49 11.32 10.37 -0.99
N PHE A 50 10.95 10.59 -2.27
CA PHE A 50 11.90 10.78 -3.36
C PHE A 50 11.26 11.58 -4.51
N ASP A 51 11.88 12.70 -4.88
CA ASP A 51 11.46 13.61 -5.96
C ASP A 51 12.49 13.75 -7.09
N GLY A 52 13.48 12.87 -7.12
CA GLY A 52 14.53 12.87 -8.13
C GLY A 52 15.80 13.63 -7.73
N LYS A 53 15.87 14.24 -6.55
CA LYS A 53 17.01 15.09 -6.15
C LYS A 53 18.03 14.38 -5.29
N ASP A 54 17.59 13.71 -4.24
CA ASP A 54 18.45 13.03 -3.28
C ASP A 54 17.77 11.86 -2.57
N LEU A 55 18.57 11.06 -1.87
CA LEU A 55 18.11 9.95 -1.03
C LEU A 55 18.17 10.30 0.46
N SER A 56 18.09 11.56 0.84
CA SER A 56 18.21 12.03 2.24
C SER A 56 17.15 11.45 3.19
N LYS A 57 16.04 10.93 2.67
CA LYS A 57 15.01 10.22 3.43
C LYS A 57 15.27 8.71 3.57
N TRP A 58 16.32 8.21 2.92
CA TRP A 58 16.63 6.79 2.80
C TRP A 58 18.00 6.45 3.37
N LYS A 59 18.20 5.20 3.73
CA LYS A 59 19.48 4.60 4.09
C LYS A 59 19.53 3.17 3.56
N ALA A 60 20.72 2.60 3.44
CA ALA A 60 20.90 1.19 3.13
C ALA A 60 20.17 0.32 4.17
N LYS A 61 19.50 -0.73 3.71
CA LYS A 61 18.71 -1.62 4.58
C LYS A 61 19.61 -2.38 5.56
N TRP A 62 20.77 -2.83 5.08
CA TRP A 62 21.77 -3.51 5.90
C TRP A 62 23.07 -2.72 5.96
N GLY A 63 23.81 -2.86 7.06
CA GLY A 63 25.14 -2.26 7.24
C GLY A 63 25.16 -0.81 7.70
N GLY A 64 24.00 -0.13 7.84
CA GLY A 64 23.91 1.22 8.42
C GLY A 64 24.60 2.32 7.61
N LYS A 65 24.93 2.07 6.34
CA LYS A 65 25.57 3.02 5.41
C LYS A 65 24.54 3.87 4.68
N GLU A 66 25.02 4.92 4.01
CA GLU A 66 24.24 5.61 2.99
C GLU A 66 23.95 4.67 1.80
N SER A 67 22.89 4.94 1.07
CA SER A 67 22.55 4.18 -0.12
C SER A 67 23.50 4.53 -1.28
N GLU A 68 23.95 3.53 -2.02
CA GLU A 68 24.74 3.68 -3.24
C GLU A 68 23.87 3.66 -4.52
N TRP A 69 22.52 3.67 -4.38
CA TRP A 69 21.61 3.68 -5.53
C TRP A 69 21.83 4.92 -6.38
N GLN A 70 21.82 4.74 -7.70
CA GLN A 70 22.20 5.79 -8.64
C GLN A 70 21.01 6.67 -9.01
N ILE A 71 21.11 7.97 -8.74
CA ILE A 71 20.16 8.97 -9.23
C ILE A 71 20.52 9.30 -10.68
N ASN A 72 19.53 9.26 -11.57
CA ASN A 72 19.66 9.47 -13.00
C ASN A 72 19.22 10.89 -13.40
N ASP A 73 19.63 11.34 -14.59
CA ASP A 73 19.30 12.68 -15.11
C ASP A 73 17.78 12.87 -15.36
N ASP A 74 17.02 11.78 -15.52
CA ASP A 74 15.55 11.80 -15.68
C ASP A 74 14.79 11.90 -14.35
N GLY A 75 15.49 12.08 -13.23
CA GLY A 75 14.90 12.16 -11.89
C GLY A 75 14.46 10.80 -11.33
N SER A 76 14.89 9.70 -11.91
CA SER A 76 14.70 8.38 -11.32
C SER A 76 15.91 7.95 -10.50
N VAL A 77 15.74 6.91 -9.68
CA VAL A 77 16.83 6.22 -8.97
C VAL A 77 16.87 4.76 -9.40
N THR A 78 18.04 4.26 -9.74
CA THR A 78 18.24 2.86 -10.17
C THR A 78 18.91 2.05 -9.08
N VAL A 79 18.40 0.83 -8.87
CA VAL A 79 18.96 -0.15 -7.95
C VAL A 79 20.40 -0.49 -8.31
N VAL A 80 21.28 -0.44 -7.32
CA VAL A 80 22.67 -0.92 -7.42
C VAL A 80 22.82 -2.17 -6.59
N PHE A 81 23.40 -3.22 -7.16
CA PHE A 81 23.62 -4.50 -6.46
C PHE A 81 24.87 -4.42 -5.58
N ASP A 82 24.71 -3.78 -4.42
CA ASP A 82 25.77 -3.45 -3.46
C ASP A 82 25.81 -4.37 -2.23
N GLY A 83 24.95 -5.39 -2.19
CA GLY A 83 24.83 -6.32 -1.06
C GLY A 83 24.14 -5.76 0.19
N THR A 84 23.53 -4.56 0.09
CA THR A 84 22.84 -3.92 1.23
C THR A 84 21.40 -4.39 1.42
N GLY A 85 20.89 -5.26 0.54
CA GLY A 85 19.52 -5.76 0.56
C GLY A 85 18.48 -4.73 0.15
N GLY A 86 18.90 -3.54 -0.28
CA GLY A 86 18.06 -2.45 -0.72
C GLY A 86 18.15 -1.20 0.16
N ILE A 87 17.15 -0.33 0.05
CA ILE A 87 17.06 0.90 0.83
C ILE A 87 15.81 0.86 1.72
N GLN A 88 15.86 1.60 2.81
CA GLN A 88 14.71 1.79 3.70
C GLN A 88 14.61 3.24 4.15
N THR A 89 13.40 3.69 4.44
CA THR A 89 13.18 5.03 4.99
C THR A 89 13.87 5.19 6.34
N ILE A 90 14.30 6.41 6.64
CA ILE A 90 14.80 6.77 7.98
C ILE A 90 13.63 6.86 8.96
N GLU A 91 12.52 7.42 8.51
CA GLU A 91 11.28 7.53 9.27
C GLU A 91 10.52 6.19 9.28
N ASN A 92 9.85 5.92 10.41
CA ASN A 92 8.97 4.77 10.56
C ASN A 92 7.52 5.14 10.26
N PHE A 93 6.76 4.18 9.74
CA PHE A 93 5.37 4.36 9.34
C PHE A 93 4.47 3.25 9.89
N GLY A 94 3.27 3.66 10.31
CA GLY A 94 2.13 2.78 10.59
C GLY A 94 1.27 2.61 9.34
N SER A 95 -0.05 2.85 9.47
CA SER A 95 -0.97 2.85 8.34
C SER A 95 -0.71 4.02 7.41
N VAL A 96 -0.70 3.77 6.09
CA VAL A 96 -0.33 4.77 5.09
C VAL A 96 -1.07 4.58 3.77
N GLN A 97 -1.19 5.70 3.04
CA GLN A 97 -1.31 5.71 1.58
C GLN A 97 0.09 5.95 1.01
N LEU A 98 0.59 5.02 0.20
CA LEU A 98 1.90 5.10 -0.45
C LEU A 98 1.71 5.11 -1.96
N HIS A 99 2.35 6.05 -2.64
CA HIS A 99 2.49 6.07 -4.09
C HIS A 99 3.95 5.90 -4.48
N LEU A 100 4.20 5.13 -5.52
CA LEU A 100 5.52 5.03 -6.16
C LEU A 100 5.38 4.66 -7.63
N GLU A 101 6.31 5.15 -8.44
CA GLU A 101 6.47 4.69 -9.81
C GLU A 101 7.74 3.85 -9.94
N TRP A 102 7.67 2.79 -10.73
CA TRP A 102 8.79 1.87 -10.97
C TRP A 102 8.85 1.44 -12.43
N LYS A 103 10.05 1.06 -12.86
CA LYS A 103 10.31 0.65 -14.24
C LYS A 103 11.27 -0.54 -14.25
N THR A 104 10.88 -1.60 -14.94
CA THR A 104 11.72 -2.78 -15.17
C THR A 104 12.79 -2.50 -16.23
N SER A 105 13.81 -3.33 -16.26
CA SER A 105 14.80 -3.32 -17.36
C SER A 105 14.16 -3.75 -18.69
N GLU A 106 14.71 -3.24 -19.80
CA GLU A 106 14.41 -3.73 -21.14
C GLU A 106 15.16 -5.04 -21.47
N ASP A 107 16.08 -5.46 -20.59
CA ASP A 107 16.82 -6.71 -20.75
C ASP A 107 15.92 -7.91 -20.44
N LEU A 108 15.56 -8.65 -21.48
CA LEU A 108 14.73 -9.85 -21.42
C LEU A 108 15.53 -11.16 -21.36
N SER A 109 16.84 -11.08 -21.11
CA SER A 109 17.71 -12.27 -21.02
C SER A 109 17.36 -13.18 -19.84
N HIS A 110 16.77 -12.61 -18.79
CA HIS A 110 16.28 -13.32 -17.62
C HIS A 110 14.79 -13.71 -17.73
N LYS A 111 14.36 -14.68 -16.93
CA LYS A 111 12.99 -15.23 -16.95
C LYS A 111 12.48 -15.49 -15.53
N LEU A 112 11.17 -15.71 -15.42
CA LEU A 112 10.52 -16.05 -14.16
C LEU A 112 10.82 -14.98 -13.08
N GLN A 113 11.27 -15.41 -11.91
CA GLN A 113 11.57 -14.51 -10.78
C GLN A 113 12.92 -13.76 -10.91
N ASP A 114 13.71 -14.09 -11.92
CA ASP A 114 15.00 -13.39 -12.15
C ASP A 114 14.87 -12.20 -13.11
N ARG A 115 13.66 -11.94 -13.67
CA ARG A 115 13.43 -10.84 -14.59
C ARG A 115 12.90 -9.61 -13.86
N SER A 116 13.80 -8.66 -13.54
CA SER A 116 13.51 -7.41 -12.84
C SER A 116 12.71 -7.62 -11.55
N ASN A 117 13.30 -8.34 -10.60
CA ASN A 117 12.67 -8.63 -9.31
C ASN A 117 13.05 -7.58 -8.26
N SER A 118 12.06 -7.14 -7.52
CA SER A 118 12.16 -6.28 -6.36
C SER A 118 10.90 -6.43 -5.49
N GLY A 119 10.75 -5.61 -4.47
CA GLY A 119 9.57 -5.57 -3.62
C GLY A 119 9.47 -4.25 -2.86
N VAL A 120 8.24 -3.82 -2.60
CA VAL A 120 7.92 -2.75 -1.68
C VAL A 120 7.50 -3.38 -0.36
N PHE A 121 8.27 -3.15 0.69
CA PHE A 121 7.98 -3.69 2.01
C PHE A 121 7.42 -2.59 2.92
N LEU A 122 6.19 -2.76 3.36
CA LEU A 122 5.59 -1.95 4.42
C LEU A 122 6.07 -2.50 5.76
N GLN A 123 6.53 -1.59 6.63
CA GLN A 123 7.11 -1.92 7.94
C GLN A 123 8.26 -2.95 7.88
N ASN A 124 9.01 -3.00 6.75
CA ASN A 124 10.09 -3.98 6.50
C ASN A 124 9.65 -5.46 6.57
N ARG A 125 8.34 -5.76 6.50
CA ARG A 125 7.78 -7.09 6.75
C ARG A 125 6.80 -7.56 5.69
N TYR A 126 6.01 -6.66 5.14
CA TYR A 126 4.83 -6.98 4.33
C TYR A 126 5.05 -6.52 2.90
N GLU A 127 5.24 -7.44 2.00
CA GLU A 127 5.69 -7.17 0.64
C GLU A 127 4.57 -7.13 -0.37
N ILE A 128 4.55 -6.05 -1.16
CA ILE A 128 3.93 -6.02 -2.47
C ILE A 128 5.01 -6.24 -3.51
N GLN A 129 4.89 -7.34 -4.24
CA GLN A 129 5.88 -7.78 -5.23
C GLN A 129 6.01 -6.79 -6.37
N ILE A 130 7.25 -6.52 -6.78
CA ILE A 130 7.63 -5.88 -8.04
C ILE A 130 8.35 -6.92 -8.89
N LEU A 131 7.88 -7.11 -10.11
CA LEU A 131 8.44 -8.06 -11.07
C LEU A 131 8.11 -7.59 -12.49
N ASP A 132 8.95 -7.87 -13.45
CA ASP A 132 8.54 -7.81 -14.84
C ASP A 132 7.60 -9.00 -15.13
N SER A 133 6.29 -8.74 -15.02
CA SER A 133 5.23 -9.75 -15.21
C SER A 133 4.55 -9.66 -16.58
N TYR A 134 5.03 -8.77 -17.48
CA TYR A 134 4.54 -8.71 -18.85
C TYR A 134 5.11 -9.89 -19.65
N ASP A 135 4.24 -10.74 -20.16
CA ASP A 135 4.63 -11.97 -20.90
C ASP A 135 5.74 -12.79 -20.21
N ASN A 136 5.66 -12.90 -18.89
CA ASN A 136 6.63 -13.63 -18.05
C ASN A 136 5.91 -14.62 -17.14
N PRO A 137 5.63 -15.83 -17.58
CA PRO A 137 4.96 -16.85 -16.77
C PRO A 137 5.81 -17.24 -15.57
N THR A 138 5.22 -17.13 -14.36
CA THR A 138 5.80 -17.57 -13.10
C THR A 138 4.67 -17.99 -12.14
N TYR A 139 4.99 -18.38 -10.92
CA TYR A 139 3.94 -18.68 -9.94
C TYR A 139 3.11 -17.43 -9.63
N VAL A 140 1.79 -17.60 -9.66
CA VAL A 140 0.83 -16.47 -9.71
C VAL A 140 0.79 -15.61 -8.46
N ASN A 141 1.15 -16.14 -7.29
CA ASN A 141 1.27 -15.40 -6.04
C ASN A 141 2.68 -14.80 -5.81
N GLY A 142 3.49 -14.73 -6.85
CA GLY A 142 4.78 -14.04 -6.91
C GLY A 142 4.91 -13.14 -8.12
N GLN A 143 3.80 -12.83 -8.81
CA GLN A 143 3.76 -11.82 -9.87
C GLN A 143 3.71 -10.41 -9.29
N ALA A 144 3.95 -9.41 -10.14
CA ALA A 144 3.79 -8.01 -9.77
C ALA A 144 2.43 -7.76 -9.12
N GLY A 145 2.44 -7.08 -7.97
CA GLY A 145 1.23 -6.76 -7.20
C GLY A 145 0.69 -7.87 -6.31
N SER A 146 1.34 -9.04 -6.25
CA SER A 146 1.03 -10.03 -5.22
C SER A 146 1.36 -9.47 -3.83
N VAL A 147 0.53 -9.75 -2.82
CA VAL A 147 1.04 -9.86 -1.46
C VAL A 147 1.86 -11.15 -1.44
N TYR A 148 3.18 -11.03 -1.50
CA TYR A 148 4.08 -12.12 -1.91
C TYR A 148 3.82 -13.42 -1.16
N LYS A 149 3.50 -14.47 -1.94
CA LYS A 149 3.12 -15.83 -1.50
C LYS A 149 1.89 -15.90 -0.57
N GLN A 150 1.14 -14.78 -0.40
CA GLN A 150 -0.10 -14.76 0.39
C GLN A 150 -1.33 -14.59 -0.51
N HIS A 151 -1.35 -13.54 -1.36
CA HIS A 151 -2.50 -13.24 -2.23
C HIS A 151 -2.07 -13.02 -3.68
N ILE A 152 -2.84 -13.61 -4.59
CA ILE A 152 -2.71 -13.43 -6.04
C ILE A 152 -3.36 -12.08 -6.40
N PRO A 153 -2.77 -11.27 -7.30
CA PRO A 153 -3.46 -10.08 -7.81
C PRO A 153 -4.70 -10.47 -8.62
N LEU A 154 -5.75 -9.66 -8.54
CA LEU A 154 -7.02 -9.89 -9.26
C LEU A 154 -6.83 -9.97 -10.77
N VAL A 155 -5.89 -9.19 -11.29
CA VAL A 155 -5.50 -9.16 -12.71
C VAL A 155 -4.01 -8.83 -12.82
N ASN A 156 -3.39 -9.21 -13.96
CA ASN A 156 -2.08 -8.71 -14.33
C ASN A 156 -2.22 -7.37 -15.07
N ALA A 157 -1.91 -6.27 -14.39
CA ALA A 157 -1.98 -4.92 -14.94
C ALA A 157 -0.63 -4.39 -15.43
N SER A 158 0.38 -5.26 -15.59
CA SER A 158 1.73 -4.88 -16.00
C SER A 158 1.77 -4.32 -17.40
N ARG A 159 2.50 -3.22 -17.58
CA ARG A 159 2.91 -2.69 -18.88
C ARG A 159 4.14 -3.44 -19.38
N LYS A 160 4.52 -3.19 -20.63
CA LYS A 160 5.71 -3.81 -21.24
C LYS A 160 6.97 -3.48 -20.44
N SER A 161 7.95 -4.39 -20.54
CA SER A 161 9.30 -4.17 -19.99
C SER A 161 9.86 -2.83 -20.44
N GLY A 162 10.50 -2.08 -19.55
CA GLY A 162 11.02 -0.74 -19.80
C GLY A 162 9.99 0.41 -19.72
N GLU A 163 8.70 0.13 -19.57
CA GLU A 163 7.70 1.17 -19.36
C GLU A 163 7.52 1.49 -17.87
N TRP A 164 7.29 2.78 -17.55
CA TRP A 164 6.94 3.22 -16.20
C TRP A 164 5.59 2.68 -15.76
N GLN A 165 5.53 2.20 -14.55
CA GLN A 165 4.36 1.65 -13.88
C GLN A 165 4.17 2.35 -12.54
N SER A 166 2.95 2.36 -12.00
CA SER A 166 2.64 2.94 -10.71
C SER A 166 1.99 1.93 -9.79
N TYR A 167 2.32 2.03 -8.49
CA TYR A 167 1.53 1.49 -7.41
C TYR A 167 0.94 2.60 -6.56
N ASP A 168 -0.35 2.47 -6.27
CA ASP A 168 -1.04 3.19 -5.20
C ASP A 168 -1.47 2.16 -4.17
N ILE A 169 -0.87 2.24 -2.99
CA ILE A 169 -1.01 1.24 -1.92
C ILE A 169 -1.66 1.90 -0.72
N ILE A 170 -2.80 1.38 -0.27
CA ILE A 170 -3.37 1.66 1.04
C ILE A 170 -2.99 0.49 1.94
N PHE A 171 -2.21 0.78 2.95
CA PHE A 171 -1.76 -0.16 3.95
C PHE A 171 -2.37 0.18 5.30
N GLU A 172 -3.13 -0.74 5.85
CA GLU A 172 -3.59 -0.71 7.23
C GLU A 172 -2.67 -1.61 8.05
N ALA A 173 -1.96 -1.01 9.01
CA ALA A 173 -1.00 -1.75 9.82
C ALA A 173 -1.71 -2.69 10.80
N PRO A 174 -1.19 -3.90 11.05
CA PRO A 174 -1.69 -4.73 12.14
C PRO A 174 -1.33 -4.12 13.49
N GLU A 175 -2.14 -4.42 14.50
CA GLU A 175 -1.90 -3.99 15.87
C GLU A 175 -1.65 -5.20 16.78
N PHE A 176 -0.78 -5.02 17.76
CA PHE A 176 -0.40 -6.04 18.73
C PHE A 176 -0.53 -5.48 20.14
N ASN A 177 -0.90 -6.31 21.11
CA ASN A 177 -0.90 -5.96 22.52
C ASN A 177 0.49 -6.15 23.15
N ASP A 178 0.64 -5.81 24.43
CA ASP A 178 1.90 -5.92 25.17
C ASP A 178 2.36 -7.38 25.35
N ASP A 179 1.44 -8.34 25.23
CA ASP A 179 1.75 -9.78 25.27
C ASP A 179 2.23 -10.32 23.91
N GLY A 180 2.24 -9.48 22.88
CA GLY A 180 2.67 -9.83 21.52
C GLY A 180 1.59 -10.51 20.68
N GLU A 181 0.35 -10.52 21.13
CA GLU A 181 -0.78 -11.08 20.38
C GLU A 181 -1.31 -10.04 19.39
N LYS A 182 -1.64 -10.49 18.17
CA LYS A 182 -2.25 -9.64 17.14
C LYS A 182 -3.70 -9.34 17.53
N THR A 183 -4.02 -8.08 17.81
CA THR A 183 -5.35 -7.59 18.21
C THR A 183 -6.15 -7.06 17.03
N LYS A 184 -5.46 -6.62 15.95
CA LYS A 184 -6.07 -6.17 14.71
C LYS A 184 -5.28 -6.68 13.52
N SER A 185 -5.95 -7.22 12.52
CA SER A 185 -5.32 -7.62 11.27
C SER A 185 -4.90 -6.39 10.46
N GLY A 186 -3.80 -6.52 9.72
CA GLY A 186 -3.42 -5.56 8.70
C GLY A 186 -4.08 -5.90 7.36
N TYR A 187 -4.22 -4.89 6.48
CA TYR A 187 -4.85 -5.06 5.17
C TYR A 187 -4.10 -4.29 4.09
N PHE A 188 -4.22 -4.81 2.86
CA PHE A 188 -3.79 -4.11 1.66
C PHE A 188 -4.95 -3.85 0.72
N THR A 189 -5.01 -2.61 0.20
CA THR A 189 -5.70 -2.28 -1.06
C THR A 189 -4.66 -1.72 -2.01
N VAL A 190 -4.53 -2.29 -3.21
CA VAL A 190 -3.48 -1.91 -4.15
C VAL A 190 -4.05 -1.67 -5.53
N PHE A 191 -3.67 -0.55 -6.13
CA PHE A 191 -3.87 -0.25 -7.54
C PHE A 191 -2.53 -0.34 -8.27
N HIS A 192 -2.51 -0.99 -9.40
CA HIS A 192 -1.39 -1.07 -10.34
C HIS A 192 -1.80 -0.40 -11.64
N ASN A 193 -1.12 0.68 -12.02
CA ASN A 193 -1.47 1.49 -13.19
C ASN A 193 -2.95 1.98 -13.18
N GLY A 194 -3.46 2.32 -11.99
CA GLY A 194 -4.85 2.72 -11.78
C GLY A 194 -5.88 1.58 -11.75
N ILE A 195 -5.46 0.33 -11.92
CA ILE A 195 -6.32 -0.85 -11.90
C ILE A 195 -6.25 -1.52 -10.53
N LEU A 196 -7.40 -1.79 -9.89
CA LEU A 196 -7.48 -2.47 -8.60
C LEU A 196 -6.99 -3.92 -8.74
N ILE A 197 -5.94 -4.27 -7.99
CA ILE A 197 -5.33 -5.61 -8.03
C ILE A 197 -5.38 -6.33 -6.68
N GLN A 198 -5.47 -5.60 -5.57
CA GLN A 198 -5.74 -6.15 -4.24
C GLN A 198 -6.87 -5.34 -3.61
N ASN A 199 -7.95 -5.99 -3.19
CA ASN A 199 -9.14 -5.32 -2.65
C ASN A 199 -9.30 -5.66 -1.17
N HIS A 200 -8.71 -4.85 -0.29
CA HIS A 200 -8.79 -5.00 1.16
C HIS A 200 -8.51 -6.44 1.63
N VAL A 201 -7.37 -6.98 1.18
CA VAL A 201 -6.95 -8.34 1.52
C VAL A 201 -6.22 -8.37 2.85
N GLU A 202 -6.53 -9.35 3.69
CA GLU A 202 -5.89 -9.51 4.99
C GLU A 202 -4.42 -9.93 4.84
N ILE A 203 -3.54 -9.30 5.61
CA ILE A 203 -2.13 -9.67 5.73
C ILE A 203 -2.02 -10.85 6.71
N LEU A 204 -1.65 -12.01 6.20
CA LEU A 204 -1.58 -13.23 7.01
C LEU A 204 -0.37 -13.25 7.97
N GLY A 205 0.63 -12.40 7.71
CA GLY A 205 1.84 -12.23 8.52
C GLY A 205 3.01 -11.74 7.66
N THR A 206 4.23 -11.87 8.20
CA THR A 206 5.47 -11.45 7.49
C THR A 206 5.61 -12.16 6.15
N THR A 207 6.21 -11.47 5.18
CA THR A 207 6.61 -12.08 3.90
C THR A 207 7.74 -13.07 4.13
N GLU A 208 7.52 -14.33 3.73
CA GLU A 208 8.48 -15.41 3.84
C GLU A 208 8.76 -16.03 2.46
N ASN A 209 10.04 -16.18 2.11
CA ASN A 209 10.39 -16.95 0.91
C ASN A 209 10.14 -18.46 1.10
N VAL A 210 10.33 -18.96 2.32
CA VAL A 210 10.14 -20.37 2.68
C VAL A 210 9.34 -20.45 3.97
N GLY A 211 8.28 -21.25 3.95
CA GLY A 211 7.40 -21.46 5.10
C GLY A 211 6.20 -20.52 5.14
N PRO A 212 5.33 -20.65 6.14
CA PRO A 212 4.14 -19.82 6.30
C PRO A 212 4.49 -18.43 6.85
N PRO A 213 3.63 -17.42 6.58
CA PRO A 213 3.71 -16.12 7.23
C PRO A 213 3.71 -16.21 8.75
N LYS A 214 4.39 -15.27 9.42
CA LYS A 214 4.52 -15.23 10.88
C LYS A 214 3.91 -13.95 11.43
N ASN A 215 3.18 -14.06 12.55
CA ASN A 215 2.71 -12.91 13.31
C ASN A 215 3.73 -12.61 14.42
N ILE A 216 4.63 -11.67 14.15
CA ILE A 216 5.67 -11.21 15.09
C ILE A 216 5.28 -9.79 15.49
N ALA A 217 5.06 -9.55 16.77
CA ALA A 217 4.70 -8.24 17.30
C ALA A 217 5.74 -7.18 16.97
N HIS A 218 5.25 -6.02 16.56
CA HIS A 218 6.07 -4.85 16.24
C HIS A 218 5.23 -3.58 16.28
N GLY A 219 5.86 -2.43 16.32
CA GLY A 219 5.24 -1.12 16.08
C GLY A 219 5.54 -0.60 14.68
N ASP A 220 5.43 0.72 14.51
CA ASP A 220 5.80 1.42 13.29
C ASP A 220 7.24 1.10 12.89
N ALA A 221 7.44 0.89 11.60
CA ALA A 221 8.74 0.53 11.05
C ALA A 221 8.94 1.11 9.64
N PRO A 222 10.16 1.06 9.08
CA PRO A 222 10.44 1.65 7.77
C PRO A 222 9.65 1.03 6.62
N ILE A 223 9.45 1.83 5.58
CA ILE A 223 9.15 1.34 4.23
C ILE A 223 10.48 1.01 3.56
N SER A 224 10.58 -0.12 2.85
CA SER A 224 11.80 -0.45 2.11
C SER A 224 11.54 -0.90 0.69
N LEU A 225 12.53 -0.65 -0.16
CA LEU A 225 12.61 -1.11 -1.54
C LEU A 225 13.74 -2.14 -1.63
N GLN A 226 13.41 -3.30 -2.18
CA GLN A 226 14.33 -4.43 -2.21
C GLN A 226 15.36 -4.27 -3.33
N ASN A 227 16.60 -4.62 -3.02
CA ASN A 227 17.65 -4.94 -3.98
C ASN A 227 17.67 -6.46 -4.16
N HIS A 228 17.15 -6.94 -5.29
CA HIS A 228 17.20 -8.36 -5.67
C HIS A 228 18.16 -8.55 -6.84
N CYS A 229 18.60 -9.78 -7.12
CA CYS A 229 19.54 -10.06 -8.20
C CYS A 229 18.99 -9.78 -9.61
N CYS A 230 19.87 -9.82 -10.51
CA CYS A 230 19.78 -10.21 -11.93
C CYS A 230 19.51 -9.03 -12.87
N THR A 231 18.40 -8.32 -12.82
CA THR A 231 18.14 -7.17 -13.67
C THR A 231 17.66 -5.97 -12.84
N GLN A 232 18.11 -4.78 -13.25
CA GLN A 232 17.86 -3.53 -12.53
C GLN A 232 16.41 -3.10 -12.61
N ILE A 233 16.01 -2.37 -11.58
CA ILE A 233 14.74 -1.63 -11.50
C ILE A 233 15.07 -0.17 -11.19
N SER A 234 14.29 0.73 -11.75
CA SER A 234 14.34 2.15 -11.41
C SER A 234 13.06 2.58 -10.74
N PHE A 235 13.18 3.55 -9.84
CA PHE A 235 12.07 4.14 -9.08
C PHE A 235 12.05 5.65 -9.26
N ARG A 236 10.86 6.26 -9.13
CA ARG A 236 10.68 7.71 -9.07
C ARG A 236 9.37 8.07 -8.38
N ASN A 237 9.15 9.34 -8.12
CA ASN A 237 7.88 9.89 -7.61
C ASN A 237 7.34 9.08 -6.42
N ILE A 238 8.12 9.03 -5.32
CA ILE A 238 7.75 8.25 -4.13
C ILE A 238 7.26 9.19 -3.05
N TRP A 239 6.01 9.03 -2.61
CA TRP A 239 5.45 9.81 -1.53
C TRP A 239 4.49 9.00 -0.67
N VAL A 240 4.28 9.44 0.57
CA VAL A 240 3.45 8.74 1.55
C VAL A 240 2.59 9.75 2.32
N ARG A 241 1.35 9.35 2.64
CA ARG A 241 0.47 10.02 3.60
C ARG A 241 0.20 9.07 4.76
N LYS A 242 0.28 9.59 5.99
CA LYS A 242 -0.13 8.85 7.21
C LYS A 242 -1.65 8.82 7.29
N LEU A 243 -2.21 7.69 7.69
CA LEU A 243 -3.66 7.45 7.87
C LEU A 243 -4.03 7.36 9.35
#